data_755a6214cc82da4f8b5bd9fa8e1c08fe
#
_entry.id   755a6214cc82da4f8b5bd9fa8e1c08fe
#
_cell.length_a   1.000
_cell.length_b   1.000
_cell.length_c   1.000
_cell.angle_alpha   90.00
_cell.angle_beta   90.00
_cell.angle_gamma   90.00
#
_symmetry.space_group_name_H-M   'P 1'
#
loop_
_entity.id
_entity.type
_entity.pdbx_description
1 polymer ?
#
loop_
_entity_poly.entity_id
_entity_poly.type
_entity_poly.pdbx_seq_one_letter_code
_entity_poly.pdbx_strand_id
1 'polypeptide(L)'
;IGMSSTQVLVKVKLPLAIPVIIAGIRTAAVWTVGLATLSTLVGATSFGNYIFTGLQTRNLIAVTVGSIAAATMAVVLDALIAGVQWIVENRNKSIEPSKYRLIRNSTGGVFLIFCIGTVYSFLPKSEPDFVVGGKGFTEQYVIAGLLAAELKESGFDVEQRLGLGTEIVYSATVNNTVDVYLEYTGTVWANRMKNSHNPGRELVMQGVTEFVEQVDGMVNVGALGFQNLYALAMRKDRALELGIETIEDVIPVAHNLVAAGDLEFFGRPEWITLRDTYDIDFSERLTFDAALMYSALDDRQVDLITAYTSDGRVAAFDLKILEDPRNAFLPYDGILVASHSASKNPTFMRILKSLIGQISDEEMREANRIVDVDGGSIMDAVAYLQSAID
;
A
#
# COMPACT_ATOMS: atom_id res chain seq x y z
N ILE A 1 1.55 -25.75 59.69
CA ILE A 1 2.58 -24.75 59.36
C ILE A 1 1.83 -23.58 58.76
N GLY A 2 1.58 -22.55 59.64
CA GLY A 2 0.64 -21.46 59.41
C GLY A 2 1.07 -20.39 58.42
N MET A 3 1.20 -20.75 57.12
CA MET A 3 1.30 -19.73 56.09
C MET A 3 -0.07 -19.21 55.71
N SER A 4 -0.21 -17.87 55.65
CA SER A 4 -1.43 -17.28 55.06
C SER A 4 -1.55 -17.55 53.58
N SER A 5 -2.77 -17.47 53.00
CA SER A 5 -3.03 -17.73 51.59
C SER A 5 -2.12 -16.87 50.67
N THR A 6 -1.86 -15.63 51.05
CA THR A 6 -0.93 -14.75 50.33
C THR A 6 0.51 -15.22 50.42
N GLN A 7 0.95 -15.71 51.55
CA GLN A 7 2.30 -16.30 51.75
C GLN A 7 2.48 -17.56 50.91
N VAL A 8 1.47 -18.44 50.83
CA VAL A 8 1.48 -19.63 49.99
C VAL A 8 1.55 -19.25 48.50
N LEU A 9 0.77 -18.22 48.09
CA LEU A 9 0.80 -17.73 46.72
C LEU A 9 2.19 -17.19 46.34
N VAL A 10 2.74 -16.26 47.12
CA VAL A 10 3.98 -15.54 46.75
C VAL A 10 5.23 -16.39 46.97
N LYS A 11 5.28 -17.22 48.06
CA LYS A 11 6.50 -17.95 48.39
C LYS A 11 6.56 -19.36 47.78
N VAL A 12 5.43 -19.95 47.34
CA VAL A 12 5.37 -21.29 46.85
C VAL A 12 4.81 -21.36 45.42
N LYS A 13 3.55 -20.94 45.22
CA LYS A 13 2.88 -21.12 43.93
C LYS A 13 3.48 -20.26 42.83
N LEU A 14 3.73 -18.97 43.09
CA LEU A 14 4.27 -18.04 42.08
C LEU A 14 5.68 -18.44 41.62
N PRO A 15 6.66 -18.74 42.49
CA PRO A 15 7.96 -19.22 42.05
C PRO A 15 7.91 -20.52 41.20
N LEU A 16 7.00 -21.44 41.50
CA LEU A 16 6.81 -22.65 40.73
C LEU A 16 6.13 -22.36 39.34
N ALA A 17 5.29 -21.35 39.27
CA ALA A 17 4.59 -20.98 38.04
C ALA A 17 5.44 -20.09 37.11
N ILE A 18 6.47 -19.41 37.62
CA ILE A 18 7.31 -18.46 36.84
C ILE A 18 7.83 -19.08 35.53
N PRO A 19 8.39 -20.30 35.47
CA PRO A 19 8.89 -20.84 34.21
C PRO A 19 7.79 -20.97 33.13
N VAL A 20 6.59 -21.38 33.53
CA VAL A 20 5.44 -21.55 32.62
C VAL A 20 4.92 -20.16 32.15
N ILE A 21 4.85 -19.21 33.09
CA ILE A 21 4.46 -17.82 32.77
C ILE A 21 5.43 -17.22 31.75
N ILE A 22 6.74 -17.36 31.97
CA ILE A 22 7.75 -16.81 31.05
C ILE A 22 7.69 -17.51 29.69
N ALA A 23 7.46 -18.82 29.64
CA ALA A 23 7.26 -19.52 28.35
C ALA A 23 6.06 -18.97 27.59
N GLY A 24 4.94 -18.68 28.27
CA GLY A 24 3.79 -18.01 27.67
C GLY A 24 4.09 -16.60 27.16
N ILE A 25 4.85 -15.81 27.94
CA ILE A 25 5.29 -14.45 27.53
C ILE A 25 6.18 -14.52 26.28
N ARG A 26 7.11 -15.49 26.19
CA ARG A 26 7.97 -15.67 25.02
C ARG A 26 7.14 -15.93 23.76
N THR A 27 6.19 -16.87 23.84
CA THR A 27 5.30 -17.16 22.72
C THR A 27 4.49 -15.92 22.30
N ALA A 28 3.90 -15.23 23.25
CA ALA A 28 3.14 -14.01 23.00
C ALA A 28 4.01 -12.91 22.36
N ALA A 29 5.25 -12.73 22.84
CA ALA A 29 6.18 -11.73 22.29
C ALA A 29 6.52 -11.99 20.81
N VAL A 30 6.81 -13.24 20.43
CA VAL A 30 7.09 -13.60 19.03
C VAL A 30 5.86 -13.36 18.15
N TRP A 31 4.67 -13.76 18.60
CA TRP A 31 3.42 -13.48 17.90
C TRP A 31 3.16 -11.97 17.73
N THR A 32 3.47 -11.18 18.76
CA THR A 32 3.30 -9.74 18.71
C THR A 32 4.18 -9.10 17.62
N VAL A 33 5.43 -9.56 17.43
CA VAL A 33 6.30 -9.08 16.34
C VAL A 33 5.69 -9.39 14.97
N GLY A 34 5.14 -10.61 14.78
CA GLY A 34 4.45 -10.98 13.55
C GLY A 34 3.23 -10.09 13.27
N LEU A 35 2.37 -9.91 14.27
CA LEU A 35 1.19 -9.04 14.14
C LEU A 35 1.57 -7.56 13.92
N ALA A 36 2.63 -7.08 14.60
CA ALA A 36 3.16 -5.73 14.38
C ALA A 36 3.68 -5.54 12.95
N THR A 37 4.25 -6.58 12.33
CA THR A 37 4.66 -6.51 10.91
C THR A 37 3.44 -6.38 10.00
N LEU A 38 2.34 -7.08 10.28
CA LEU A 38 1.08 -6.97 9.52
C LEU A 38 0.33 -5.67 9.77
N SER A 39 0.60 -4.95 10.86
CA SER A 39 -0.07 -3.68 11.17
C SER A 39 0.18 -2.58 10.12
N THR A 40 1.20 -2.73 9.28
CA THR A 40 1.43 -1.87 8.10
C THR A 40 0.21 -1.79 7.19
N LEU A 41 -0.54 -2.90 7.03
CA LEU A 41 -1.75 -2.94 6.19
C LEU A 41 -2.88 -2.05 6.71
N VAL A 42 -2.83 -1.68 8.00
CA VAL A 42 -3.79 -0.75 8.63
C VAL A 42 -3.14 0.61 8.98
N GLY A 43 -2.04 0.94 8.31
CA GLY A 43 -1.42 2.26 8.39
C GLY A 43 -0.39 2.47 9.51
N ALA A 44 -0.05 1.43 10.28
CA ALA A 44 1.02 1.55 11.27
C ALA A 44 2.40 1.38 10.63
N THR A 45 3.38 2.15 11.08
CA THR A 45 4.76 2.02 10.63
C THR A 45 5.44 0.83 11.29
N SER A 46 5.93 -0.12 10.50
CA SER A 46 6.64 -1.30 10.97
C SER A 46 7.65 -1.80 9.93
N PHE A 47 8.37 -2.88 10.21
CA PHE A 47 9.20 -3.55 9.19
C PHE A 47 8.37 -4.11 8.02
N GLY A 48 7.07 -4.26 8.20
CA GLY A 48 6.12 -4.61 7.15
C GLY A 48 6.09 -3.59 6.01
N ASN A 49 6.39 -2.31 6.25
CA ASN A 49 6.46 -1.30 5.20
C ASN A 49 7.50 -1.71 4.13
N TYR A 50 8.69 -2.17 4.54
CA TYR A 50 9.70 -2.64 3.58
C TYR A 50 9.25 -3.88 2.83
N ILE A 51 8.54 -4.81 3.51
CA ILE A 51 8.06 -6.06 2.90
C ILE A 51 6.96 -5.74 1.88
N PHE A 52 5.91 -5.05 2.28
CA PHE A 52 4.75 -4.80 1.43
C PHE A 52 5.07 -3.83 0.29
N THR A 53 5.79 -2.72 0.56
CA THR A 53 6.26 -1.82 -0.49
C THR A 53 7.19 -2.55 -1.46
N GLY A 54 8.11 -3.37 -0.95
CA GLY A 54 9.03 -4.15 -1.79
C GLY A 54 8.31 -5.18 -2.66
N LEU A 55 7.24 -5.81 -2.17
CA LEU A 55 6.41 -6.71 -2.98
C LEU A 55 5.68 -5.93 -4.08
N GLN A 56 5.10 -4.78 -3.77
CA GLN A 56 4.39 -3.94 -4.73
C GLN A 56 5.32 -3.40 -5.83
N THR A 57 6.50 -2.92 -5.44
CA THR A 57 7.50 -2.35 -6.36
C THR A 57 8.48 -3.41 -6.92
N ARG A 58 8.22 -4.71 -6.72
CA ARG A 58 9.11 -5.83 -7.11
C ARG A 58 10.54 -5.71 -6.62
N ASN A 59 10.77 -4.93 -5.59
CA ASN A 59 12.08 -4.74 -4.98
C ASN A 59 12.38 -5.85 -3.95
N LEU A 60 12.93 -6.98 -4.44
CA LEU A 60 13.28 -8.12 -3.58
C LEU A 60 14.31 -7.78 -2.50
N ILE A 61 15.14 -6.76 -2.70
CA ILE A 61 16.09 -6.30 -1.68
C ILE A 61 15.33 -5.70 -0.50
N ALA A 62 14.34 -4.83 -0.76
CA ALA A 62 13.50 -4.26 0.30
C ALA A 62 12.73 -5.34 1.06
N VAL A 63 12.13 -6.32 0.35
CA VAL A 63 11.44 -7.47 0.96
C VAL A 63 12.39 -8.23 1.88
N THR A 64 13.61 -8.54 1.38
CA THR A 64 14.60 -9.31 2.14
C THR A 64 15.06 -8.55 3.38
N VAL A 65 15.36 -7.26 3.25
CA VAL A 65 15.77 -6.40 4.38
C VAL A 65 14.66 -6.32 5.43
N GLY A 66 13.41 -6.07 5.03
CA GLY A 66 12.27 -6.01 5.95
C GLY A 66 12.04 -7.34 6.68
N SER A 67 12.12 -8.46 5.94
CA SER A 67 11.95 -9.80 6.51
C SER A 67 13.07 -10.18 7.49
N ILE A 68 14.33 -9.88 7.16
CA ILE A 68 15.47 -10.11 8.05
C ILE A 68 15.37 -9.22 9.30
N ALA A 69 14.97 -7.95 9.14
CA ALA A 69 14.82 -7.04 10.27
C ALA A 69 13.71 -7.51 11.24
N ALA A 70 12.55 -7.92 10.72
CA ALA A 70 11.45 -8.47 11.53
C ALA A 70 11.86 -9.77 12.25
N ALA A 71 12.50 -10.70 11.53
CA ALA A 71 12.98 -11.94 12.11
C ALA A 71 14.05 -11.70 13.19
N THR A 72 15.00 -10.79 12.94
CA THR A 72 16.03 -10.42 13.90
C THR A 72 15.41 -9.81 15.15
N MET A 73 14.43 -8.94 15.03
CA MET A 73 13.71 -8.38 16.16
C MET A 73 13.03 -9.47 17.01
N ALA A 74 12.35 -10.44 16.37
CA ALA A 74 11.73 -11.55 17.06
C ALA A 74 12.75 -12.40 17.82
N VAL A 75 13.89 -12.74 17.20
CA VAL A 75 14.97 -13.52 17.82
C VAL A 75 15.61 -12.77 18.99
N VAL A 76 15.86 -11.47 18.83
CA VAL A 76 16.44 -10.63 19.90
C VAL A 76 15.49 -10.56 21.09
N LEU A 77 14.21 -10.36 20.85
CA LEU A 77 13.19 -10.29 21.90
C LEU A 77 13.06 -11.65 22.64
N ASP A 78 13.02 -12.76 21.91
CA ASP A 78 13.01 -14.11 22.49
C ASP A 78 14.26 -14.38 23.32
N ALA A 79 15.45 -14.03 22.81
CA ALA A 79 16.70 -14.21 23.52
C ALA A 79 16.77 -13.36 24.80
N LEU A 80 16.26 -12.14 24.78
CA LEU A 80 16.16 -11.30 25.99
C LEU A 80 15.30 -11.95 27.06
N ILE A 81 14.10 -12.41 26.71
CA ILE A 81 13.18 -13.06 27.64
C ILE A 81 13.78 -14.36 28.16
N ALA A 82 14.42 -15.17 27.27
CA ALA A 82 15.13 -16.38 27.66
C ALA A 82 16.30 -16.09 28.63
N GLY A 83 17.03 -15.00 28.41
CA GLY A 83 18.10 -14.56 29.30
C GLY A 83 17.57 -14.20 30.69
N VAL A 84 16.46 -13.45 30.73
CA VAL A 84 15.78 -13.12 32.01
C VAL A 84 15.30 -14.39 32.71
N GLN A 85 14.67 -15.30 31.98
CA GLN A 85 14.24 -16.59 32.52
C GLN A 85 15.40 -17.37 33.14
N TRP A 86 16.50 -17.49 32.39
CA TRP A 86 17.68 -18.19 32.85
C TRP A 86 18.27 -17.56 34.13
N ILE A 87 18.33 -16.22 34.20
CA ILE A 87 18.82 -15.51 35.38
C ILE A 87 17.93 -15.81 36.61
N VAL A 88 16.62 -15.78 36.45
CA VAL A 88 15.66 -16.05 37.53
C VAL A 88 15.77 -17.51 38.02
N GLU A 89 15.79 -18.48 37.10
CA GLU A 89 15.84 -19.91 37.45
C GLU A 89 17.18 -20.33 38.11
N ASN A 90 18.25 -19.63 37.79
CA ASN A 90 19.58 -19.99 38.24
C ASN A 90 20.11 -19.10 39.37
N ARG A 91 19.30 -18.16 39.88
CA ARG A 91 19.69 -17.22 40.94
C ARG A 91 20.19 -17.90 42.21
N ASN A 92 19.60 -19.06 42.56
CA ASN A 92 19.86 -19.80 43.81
C ASN A 92 20.64 -21.10 43.57
N LYS A 93 21.10 -21.39 42.35
CA LYS A 93 21.88 -22.59 42.04
C LYS A 93 23.37 -22.28 42.09
N SER A 94 24.18 -23.28 42.49
CA SER A 94 25.64 -23.22 42.50
C SER A 94 26.17 -23.29 41.05
N ILE A 95 26.10 -22.17 40.32
CA ILE A 95 26.64 -22.03 38.97
C ILE A 95 27.97 -21.28 39.06
N GLU A 96 28.87 -21.55 38.10
CA GLU A 96 30.14 -20.86 38.01
C GLU A 96 29.91 -19.33 37.93
N PRO A 97 30.51 -18.55 38.89
CA PRO A 97 30.19 -17.11 39.00
C PRO A 97 30.51 -16.31 37.76
N SER A 98 31.50 -16.73 36.97
CA SER A 98 31.91 -16.12 35.70
C SER A 98 30.81 -16.22 34.65
N LYS A 99 30.22 -17.42 34.48
CA LYS A 99 29.15 -17.71 33.50
C LYS A 99 27.86 -16.97 33.87
N TYR A 100 27.48 -16.99 35.15
CA TYR A 100 26.30 -16.24 35.60
C TYR A 100 26.45 -14.72 35.37
N ARG A 101 27.63 -14.15 35.67
CA ARG A 101 27.91 -12.74 35.46
C ARG A 101 27.90 -12.37 33.98
N LEU A 102 28.45 -13.22 33.11
CA LEU A 102 28.46 -12.99 31.67
C LEU A 102 27.03 -12.90 31.11
N ILE A 103 26.21 -13.93 31.40
CA ILE A 103 24.81 -13.94 30.88
C ILE A 103 23.99 -12.81 31.46
N ARG A 104 24.10 -12.52 32.74
CA ARG A 104 23.42 -11.39 33.38
C ARG A 104 23.80 -10.05 32.74
N ASN A 105 25.11 -9.82 32.52
CA ASN A 105 25.58 -8.56 31.97
C ASN A 105 25.23 -8.42 30.47
N SER A 106 25.32 -9.49 29.67
CA SER A 106 24.92 -9.45 28.27
C SER A 106 23.40 -9.23 28.11
N THR A 107 22.56 -9.97 28.86
CA THR A 107 21.10 -9.76 28.86
C THR A 107 20.75 -8.35 29.34
N GLY A 108 21.38 -7.87 30.42
CA GLY A 108 21.19 -6.50 30.93
C GLY A 108 21.63 -5.43 29.94
N GLY A 109 22.75 -5.64 29.24
CA GLY A 109 23.24 -4.71 28.22
C GLY A 109 22.30 -4.60 27.00
N VAL A 110 21.84 -5.74 26.46
CA VAL A 110 20.90 -5.74 25.34
C VAL A 110 19.52 -5.14 25.77
N PHE A 111 19.07 -5.46 26.97
CA PHE A 111 17.83 -4.87 27.53
C PHE A 111 17.95 -3.34 27.67
N LEU A 112 19.10 -2.86 28.17
CA LEU A 112 19.37 -1.42 28.28
C LEU A 112 19.36 -0.72 26.92
N ILE A 113 20.00 -1.31 25.90
CA ILE A 113 20.00 -0.77 24.53
C ILE A 113 18.56 -0.71 23.99
N PHE A 114 17.77 -1.77 24.23
CA PHE A 114 16.36 -1.79 23.83
C PHE A 114 15.55 -0.70 24.53
N CYS A 115 15.73 -0.53 25.85
CA CYS A 115 15.05 0.55 26.60
C CYS A 115 15.47 1.94 26.12
N ILE A 116 16.76 2.17 25.85
CA ILE A 116 17.26 3.46 25.33
C ILE A 116 16.64 3.71 23.94
N GLY A 117 16.63 2.71 23.05
CA GLY A 117 16.00 2.82 21.74
C GLY A 117 14.50 3.15 21.83
N THR A 118 13.80 2.48 22.75
CA THR A 118 12.38 2.76 23.02
C THR A 118 12.17 4.18 23.54
N VAL A 119 12.95 4.62 24.55
CA VAL A 119 12.87 6.00 25.07
C VAL A 119 13.17 7.01 23.97
N TYR A 120 14.19 6.75 23.14
CA TYR A 120 14.54 7.62 22.02
C TYR A 120 13.40 7.74 21.00
N SER A 121 12.63 6.66 20.74
CA SER A 121 11.48 6.69 19.83
C SER A 121 10.29 7.49 20.36
N PHE A 122 10.21 7.68 21.70
CA PHE A 122 9.20 8.52 22.35
C PHE A 122 9.65 9.98 22.59
N LEU A 123 10.90 10.33 22.23
CA LEU A 123 11.28 11.74 22.27
C LEU A 123 10.42 12.50 21.24
N PRO A 124 9.92 13.69 21.62
CA PRO A 124 9.14 14.51 20.71
C PRO A 124 10.01 14.83 19.47
N LYS A 125 9.60 14.32 18.32
CA LYS A 125 10.10 14.78 17.04
C LYS A 125 9.38 16.07 16.69
N SER A 126 10.03 16.96 15.95
CA SER A 126 9.31 18.08 15.34
C SER A 126 8.15 17.52 14.53
N GLU A 127 6.96 18.05 14.73
CA GLU A 127 5.84 17.70 13.86
C GLU A 127 6.18 18.18 12.45
N PRO A 128 5.98 17.36 11.41
CA PRO A 128 6.18 17.79 10.03
C PRO A 128 5.18 18.90 9.71
N ASP A 129 5.55 19.82 8.82
CA ASP A 129 4.62 20.85 8.34
C ASP A 129 3.45 20.23 7.59
N PHE A 130 3.72 19.17 6.79
CA PHE A 130 2.71 18.45 6.03
C PHE A 130 2.97 16.94 5.98
N VAL A 131 1.88 16.19 5.91
CA VAL A 131 1.86 14.73 5.74
C VAL A 131 1.26 14.37 4.39
N VAL A 132 2.05 13.75 3.52
CA VAL A 132 1.59 13.23 2.23
C VAL A 132 1.25 11.74 2.39
N GLY A 133 0.00 11.39 2.08
CA GLY A 133 -0.47 10.00 2.10
C GLY A 133 -0.29 9.29 0.76
N GLY A 134 -0.33 7.95 0.79
CA GLY A 134 -0.36 7.13 -0.43
C GLY A 134 -0.86 5.72 -0.18
N LYS A 135 -1.62 5.18 -1.14
CA LYS A 135 -2.08 3.78 -1.13
C LYS A 135 -0.90 2.83 -1.43
N GLY A 136 -1.14 1.52 -1.39
CA GLY A 136 -0.10 0.51 -1.46
C GLY A 136 0.26 0.04 -2.88
N PHE A 137 0.51 0.94 -3.84
CA PHE A 137 0.96 0.59 -5.19
C PHE A 137 1.80 1.71 -5.82
N THR A 138 2.57 1.37 -6.86
CA THR A 138 3.66 2.18 -7.43
C THR A 138 3.25 3.61 -7.78
N GLU A 139 2.16 3.79 -8.51
CA GLU A 139 1.63 5.10 -8.93
C GLU A 139 1.42 6.05 -7.74
N GLN A 140 0.87 5.54 -6.65
CA GLN A 140 0.66 6.30 -5.42
C GLN A 140 1.98 6.71 -4.76
N TYR A 141 3.00 5.84 -4.81
CA TYR A 141 4.31 6.15 -4.27
C TYR A 141 5.03 7.20 -5.10
N VAL A 142 4.90 7.12 -6.42
CA VAL A 142 5.48 8.11 -7.35
C VAL A 142 4.83 9.48 -7.14
N ILE A 143 3.51 9.56 -7.13
CA ILE A 143 2.81 10.84 -6.91
C ILE A 143 3.05 11.39 -5.50
N ALA A 144 3.05 10.55 -4.46
CA ALA A 144 3.39 11.00 -3.12
C ALA A 144 4.84 11.49 -3.02
N GLY A 145 5.76 10.86 -3.76
CA GLY A 145 7.14 11.29 -3.90
C GLY A 145 7.26 12.65 -4.57
N LEU A 146 6.53 12.86 -5.67
CA LEU A 146 6.46 14.14 -6.39
C LEU A 146 5.92 15.25 -5.49
N LEU A 147 4.78 15.04 -4.84
CA LEU A 147 4.20 15.99 -3.90
C LEU A 147 5.16 16.37 -2.77
N ALA A 148 5.85 15.37 -2.21
CA ALA A 148 6.82 15.60 -1.15
C ALA A 148 8.06 16.36 -1.64
N ALA A 149 8.51 16.13 -2.88
CA ALA A 149 9.62 16.86 -3.48
C ALA A 149 9.26 18.35 -3.65
N GLU A 150 8.13 18.64 -4.31
CA GLU A 150 7.65 20.01 -4.55
C GLU A 150 7.45 20.83 -3.25
N LEU A 151 6.88 20.18 -2.22
CA LEU A 151 6.70 20.81 -0.93
C LEU A 151 8.04 21.07 -0.22
N LYS A 152 8.99 20.13 -0.28
CA LYS A 152 10.34 20.27 0.31
C LYS A 152 11.15 21.35 -0.39
N GLU A 153 11.07 21.46 -1.71
CA GLU A 153 11.72 22.53 -2.47
C GLU A 153 11.21 23.93 -2.06
N SER A 154 9.96 24.00 -1.62
CA SER A 154 9.38 25.20 -1.04
C SER A 154 9.71 25.44 0.45
N GLY A 155 10.56 24.58 1.05
CA GLY A 155 11.09 24.74 2.39
C GLY A 155 10.27 24.11 3.52
N PHE A 156 9.26 23.28 3.20
CA PHE A 156 8.46 22.58 4.20
C PHE A 156 9.11 21.28 4.66
N ASP A 157 8.92 20.91 5.93
CA ASP A 157 9.20 19.57 6.44
C ASP A 157 8.03 18.65 6.12
N VAL A 158 8.30 17.54 5.40
CA VAL A 158 7.27 16.66 4.86
C VAL A 158 7.49 15.22 5.25
N GLU A 159 6.52 14.64 5.93
CA GLU A 159 6.43 13.19 6.20
C GLU A 159 5.60 12.51 5.11
N GLN A 160 6.03 11.32 4.70
CA GLN A 160 5.26 10.46 3.80
C GLN A 160 4.69 9.27 4.58
N ARG A 161 3.37 9.03 4.46
CA ARG A 161 2.67 7.85 5.01
C ARG A 161 2.12 7.01 3.88
N LEU A 162 2.90 6.03 3.47
CA LEU A 162 2.67 5.21 2.28
C LEU A 162 2.18 3.79 2.64
N GLY A 163 1.58 3.11 1.66
CA GLY A 163 1.09 1.74 1.84
C GLY A 163 -0.22 1.66 2.63
N LEU A 164 -0.95 2.76 2.71
CA LEU A 164 -2.24 2.80 3.42
C LEU A 164 -3.34 2.14 2.60
N GLY A 165 -4.28 1.45 3.27
CA GLY A 165 -5.50 1.00 2.63
C GLY A 165 -6.38 2.17 2.20
N THR A 166 -7.19 1.98 1.15
CA THR A 166 -8.04 3.04 0.55
C THR A 166 -8.89 3.78 1.59
N GLU A 167 -9.61 3.06 2.44
CA GLU A 167 -10.46 3.67 3.48
C GLU A 167 -9.65 4.34 4.59
N ILE A 168 -8.43 3.86 4.83
CA ILE A 168 -7.55 4.39 5.88
C ILE A 168 -6.99 5.74 5.46
N VAL A 169 -6.41 5.87 4.26
CA VAL A 169 -5.86 7.15 3.79
C VAL A 169 -6.98 8.19 3.63
N TYR A 170 -8.14 7.80 3.11
CA TYR A 170 -9.29 8.68 2.99
C TYR A 170 -9.72 9.22 4.37
N SER A 171 -9.95 8.32 5.33
CA SER A 171 -10.35 8.72 6.70
C SER A 171 -9.28 9.53 7.41
N ALA A 172 -8.00 9.24 7.16
CA ALA A 172 -6.88 10.01 7.70
C ALA A 172 -6.87 11.45 7.18
N THR A 173 -7.24 11.66 5.91
CA THR A 173 -7.35 12.99 5.29
C THR A 173 -8.56 13.76 5.82
N VAL A 174 -9.73 13.11 5.95
CA VAL A 174 -10.91 13.70 6.62
C VAL A 174 -10.57 14.17 8.04
N ASN A 175 -9.79 13.37 8.79
CA ASN A 175 -9.41 13.67 10.17
C ASN A 175 -8.16 14.58 10.28
N ASN A 176 -7.64 15.14 9.20
CA ASN A 176 -6.46 16.02 9.14
C ASN A 176 -5.18 15.37 9.71
N THR A 177 -5.03 14.05 9.61
CA THR A 177 -3.80 13.31 9.95
C THR A 177 -2.94 12.96 8.73
N VAL A 178 -3.52 13.10 7.54
CA VAL A 178 -2.88 13.19 6.23
C VAL A 178 -3.35 14.50 5.61
N ASP A 179 -2.44 15.25 5.00
CA ASP A 179 -2.74 16.59 4.46
C ASP A 179 -3.10 16.57 2.98
N VAL A 180 -2.53 15.65 2.22
CA VAL A 180 -2.84 15.45 0.80
C VAL A 180 -2.50 14.03 0.36
N TYR A 181 -3.27 13.51 -0.59
CA TYR A 181 -2.95 12.28 -1.30
C TYR A 181 -3.64 12.23 -2.66
N LEU A 182 -3.20 11.28 -3.50
CA LEU A 182 -3.86 10.94 -4.77
C LEU A 182 -5.06 10.04 -4.51
N GLU A 183 -6.26 10.49 -4.91
CA GLU A 183 -7.47 9.69 -4.93
C GLU A 183 -7.96 9.52 -6.37
N TYR A 184 -8.91 8.61 -6.59
CA TYR A 184 -9.52 8.38 -7.90
C TYR A 184 -11.02 8.61 -7.84
N THR A 185 -11.55 9.32 -8.83
CA THR A 185 -12.98 9.66 -8.88
C THR A 185 -13.88 8.44 -8.82
N GLY A 186 -13.56 7.37 -9.56
CA GLY A 186 -14.32 6.12 -9.54
C GLY A 186 -14.32 5.42 -8.18
N THR A 187 -13.22 5.49 -7.43
CA THR A 187 -13.15 4.93 -6.07
C THR A 187 -14.12 5.64 -5.13
N VAL A 188 -14.14 6.98 -5.14
CA VAL A 188 -15.07 7.76 -4.30
C VAL A 188 -16.50 7.50 -4.72
N TRP A 189 -16.79 7.54 -6.03
CA TRP A 189 -18.11 7.31 -6.59
C TRP A 189 -18.70 5.95 -6.20
N ALA A 190 -17.92 4.87 -6.40
CA ALA A 190 -18.39 3.51 -6.11
C ALA A 190 -18.36 3.17 -4.62
N ASN A 191 -17.25 3.48 -3.93
CA ASN A 191 -17.03 2.97 -2.58
C ASN A 191 -17.59 3.88 -1.49
N ARG A 192 -17.52 5.21 -1.66
CA ARG A 192 -18.01 6.16 -0.65
C ARG A 192 -19.44 6.60 -0.91
N MET A 193 -19.75 7.00 -2.14
CA MET A 193 -21.09 7.44 -2.51
C MET A 193 -22.05 6.27 -2.80
N LYS A 194 -21.51 5.02 -2.92
CA LYS A 194 -22.29 3.81 -3.21
C LYS A 194 -23.09 3.86 -4.52
N ASN A 195 -22.56 4.58 -5.50
CA ASN A 195 -23.12 4.63 -6.84
C ASN A 195 -22.61 3.48 -7.70
N SER A 196 -23.47 2.80 -8.43
CA SER A 196 -23.13 1.68 -9.31
C SER A 196 -23.25 2.00 -10.81
N HIS A 197 -23.82 3.15 -11.17
CA HIS A 197 -24.02 3.56 -12.57
C HIS A 197 -22.93 4.53 -13.01
N ASN A 198 -22.63 4.53 -14.30
CA ASN A 198 -21.71 5.47 -14.93
C ASN A 198 -22.47 6.58 -15.66
N PRO A 199 -22.62 7.78 -15.10
CA PRO A 199 -23.28 8.91 -15.76
C PRO A 199 -22.35 9.66 -16.73
N GLY A 200 -21.09 9.25 -16.86
CA GLY A 200 -20.05 9.92 -17.63
C GLY A 200 -19.09 10.72 -16.76
N ARG A 201 -17.89 10.97 -17.33
CA ARG A 201 -16.72 11.52 -16.63
C ARG A 201 -17.01 12.86 -15.92
N GLU A 202 -17.68 13.77 -16.60
CA GLU A 202 -17.96 15.10 -16.05
C GLU A 202 -18.89 15.05 -14.83
N LEU A 203 -19.97 14.24 -14.90
CA LEU A 203 -20.92 14.11 -13.81
C LEU A 203 -20.33 13.35 -12.62
N VAL A 204 -19.46 12.35 -12.85
CA VAL A 204 -18.75 11.68 -11.79
C VAL A 204 -17.78 12.66 -11.10
N MET A 205 -17.01 13.44 -11.86
CA MET A 205 -16.10 14.45 -11.30
C MET A 205 -16.85 15.48 -10.48
N GLN A 206 -17.96 16.01 -11.00
CA GLN A 206 -18.79 16.99 -10.28
C GLN A 206 -19.34 16.40 -8.98
N GLY A 207 -19.98 15.22 -9.06
CA GLY A 207 -20.57 14.58 -7.88
C GLY A 207 -19.53 14.21 -6.82
N VAL A 208 -18.34 13.75 -7.23
CA VAL A 208 -17.23 13.46 -6.32
C VAL A 208 -16.72 14.74 -5.66
N THR A 209 -16.56 15.82 -6.41
CA THR A 209 -16.13 17.12 -5.86
C THR A 209 -17.13 17.62 -4.81
N GLU A 210 -18.42 17.63 -5.15
CA GLU A 210 -19.48 18.04 -4.20
C GLU A 210 -19.50 17.16 -2.94
N PHE A 211 -19.32 15.85 -3.08
CA PHE A 211 -19.29 14.93 -1.95
C PHE A 211 -18.08 15.16 -1.05
N VAL A 212 -16.88 15.22 -1.62
CA VAL A 212 -15.63 15.43 -0.89
C VAL A 212 -15.64 16.74 -0.12
N GLU A 213 -16.18 17.81 -0.73
CA GLU A 213 -16.16 19.16 -0.12
C GLU A 213 -17.32 19.37 0.86
N GLN A 214 -18.55 18.96 0.51
CA GLN A 214 -19.73 19.30 1.31
C GLN A 214 -20.06 18.26 2.38
N VAL A 215 -19.74 16.98 2.13
CA VAL A 215 -20.04 15.90 3.07
C VAL A 215 -18.86 15.62 3.98
N ASP A 216 -17.66 15.44 3.40
CA ASP A 216 -16.47 15.04 4.15
C ASP A 216 -15.55 16.23 4.53
N GLY A 217 -15.85 17.43 4.03
CA GLY A 217 -15.17 18.68 4.43
C GLY A 217 -13.71 18.79 3.98
N MET A 218 -13.29 17.96 3.05
CA MET A 218 -11.97 18.06 2.39
C MET A 218 -12.03 19.02 1.20
N VAL A 219 -10.94 19.18 0.47
CA VAL A 219 -10.88 19.99 -0.75
C VAL A 219 -10.41 19.13 -1.91
N ASN A 220 -11.21 19.05 -2.97
CA ASN A 220 -10.76 18.54 -4.25
C ASN A 220 -9.94 19.62 -4.97
N VAL A 221 -8.62 19.45 -5.00
CA VAL A 221 -7.71 20.44 -5.65
C VAL A 221 -7.87 20.42 -7.16
N GLY A 222 -8.13 19.24 -7.74
CA GLY A 222 -8.33 19.00 -9.16
C GLY A 222 -7.69 17.70 -9.65
N ALA A 223 -7.92 17.40 -10.93
CA ALA A 223 -7.34 16.23 -11.58
C ALA A 223 -5.90 16.53 -12.05
N LEU A 224 -4.98 15.57 -11.83
CA LEU A 224 -3.59 15.68 -12.29
C LEU A 224 -3.43 15.63 -13.81
N GLY A 225 -4.40 15.03 -14.53
CA GLY A 225 -4.43 14.93 -15.99
C GLY A 225 -4.54 13.52 -16.52
N PHE A 226 -4.17 12.53 -15.73
CA PHE A 226 -4.23 11.11 -16.10
C PHE A 226 -5.41 10.36 -15.43
N GLN A 227 -5.72 9.20 -15.98
CA GLN A 227 -6.69 8.27 -15.44
C GLN A 227 -6.06 6.90 -15.19
N ASN A 228 -6.55 6.20 -14.17
CA ASN A 228 -6.19 4.81 -13.89
C ASN A 228 -7.44 3.93 -14.05
N LEU A 229 -7.88 3.78 -15.31
CA LEU A 229 -9.08 3.03 -15.66
C LEU A 229 -8.82 1.52 -15.65
N TYR A 230 -9.83 0.75 -15.27
CA TYR A 230 -9.93 -0.63 -15.77
C TYR A 230 -10.11 -0.61 -17.29
N ALA A 231 -9.41 -1.49 -17.96
CA ALA A 231 -9.52 -1.69 -19.40
C ALA A 231 -9.37 -3.18 -19.73
N LEU A 232 -9.83 -3.58 -20.91
CA LEU A 232 -9.41 -4.83 -21.50
C LEU A 232 -8.18 -4.60 -22.36
N ALA A 233 -7.21 -5.49 -22.28
CA ALA A 233 -6.00 -5.43 -23.07
C ALA A 233 -5.70 -6.77 -23.73
N MET A 234 -5.16 -6.71 -24.94
CA MET A 234 -4.68 -7.85 -25.73
C MET A 234 -3.26 -7.59 -26.21
N ARG A 235 -2.54 -8.65 -26.60
CA ARG A 235 -1.32 -8.43 -27.38
C ARG A 235 -1.67 -7.74 -28.70
N LYS A 236 -0.86 -6.78 -29.12
CA LYS A 236 -1.07 -6.04 -30.38
C LYS A 236 -1.12 -6.95 -31.60
N ASP A 237 -0.25 -7.97 -31.67
CA ASP A 237 -0.24 -8.94 -32.78
C ASP A 237 -1.58 -9.66 -32.88
N ARG A 238 -2.15 -10.08 -31.76
CA ARG A 238 -3.43 -10.80 -31.71
C ARG A 238 -4.62 -9.88 -32.01
N ALA A 239 -4.60 -8.65 -31.50
CA ALA A 239 -5.62 -7.65 -31.81
C ALA A 239 -5.67 -7.34 -33.31
N LEU A 240 -4.51 -7.16 -33.95
CA LEU A 240 -4.39 -6.95 -35.40
C LEU A 240 -4.86 -8.15 -36.18
N GLU A 241 -4.50 -9.38 -35.81
CA GLU A 241 -4.94 -10.62 -36.45
C GLU A 241 -6.46 -10.75 -36.47
N LEU A 242 -7.12 -10.37 -35.36
CA LEU A 242 -8.57 -10.48 -35.21
C LEU A 242 -9.32 -9.23 -35.67
N GLY A 243 -8.62 -8.14 -35.98
CA GLY A 243 -9.23 -6.83 -36.31
C GLY A 243 -9.93 -6.17 -35.15
N ILE A 244 -9.42 -6.34 -33.91
CA ILE A 244 -10.01 -5.84 -32.67
C ILE A 244 -9.34 -4.52 -32.29
N GLU A 245 -10.14 -3.46 -32.18
CA GLU A 245 -9.75 -2.14 -31.68
C GLU A 245 -10.52 -1.76 -30.41
N THR A 246 -11.78 -2.15 -30.34
CA THR A 246 -12.72 -1.79 -29.30
C THR A 246 -13.27 -3.04 -28.60
N ILE A 247 -13.92 -2.86 -27.47
CA ILE A 247 -14.65 -3.95 -26.77
C ILE A 247 -15.81 -4.46 -27.64
N GLU A 248 -16.40 -3.61 -28.50
CA GLU A 248 -17.46 -4.05 -29.44
C GLU A 248 -16.94 -5.08 -30.43
N ASP A 249 -15.70 -4.94 -30.89
CA ASP A 249 -15.10 -5.88 -31.84
C ASP A 249 -14.81 -7.25 -31.20
N VAL A 250 -14.74 -7.33 -29.87
CA VAL A 250 -14.56 -8.61 -29.15
C VAL A 250 -15.86 -9.41 -29.14
N ILE A 251 -17.04 -8.78 -29.16
CA ILE A 251 -18.34 -9.46 -29.00
C ILE A 251 -18.50 -10.68 -29.92
N PRO A 252 -18.25 -10.60 -31.23
CA PRO A 252 -18.48 -11.74 -32.14
C PRO A 252 -17.60 -12.94 -31.87
N VAL A 253 -16.44 -12.73 -31.24
CA VAL A 253 -15.41 -13.75 -31.05
C VAL A 253 -15.21 -14.13 -29.57
N ALA A 254 -15.83 -13.42 -28.63
CA ALA A 254 -15.65 -13.59 -27.18
C ALA A 254 -15.78 -15.05 -26.71
N HIS A 255 -16.75 -15.78 -27.25
CA HIS A 255 -17.01 -17.18 -26.92
C HIS A 255 -15.88 -18.16 -27.30
N ASN A 256 -14.88 -17.70 -28.06
CA ASN A 256 -13.67 -18.43 -28.41
C ASN A 256 -12.43 -17.93 -27.68
N LEU A 257 -12.53 -16.84 -26.92
CA LEU A 257 -11.41 -16.21 -26.25
C LEU A 257 -11.37 -16.58 -24.76
N VAL A 258 -10.16 -16.77 -24.26
CA VAL A 258 -9.88 -16.95 -22.83
C VAL A 258 -9.54 -15.59 -22.23
N ALA A 259 -10.33 -15.14 -21.26
CA ALA A 259 -10.11 -13.89 -20.55
C ALA A 259 -9.46 -14.14 -19.18
N ALA A 260 -8.55 -13.27 -18.76
CA ALA A 260 -8.05 -13.27 -17.41
C ALA A 260 -8.29 -11.93 -16.72
N GLY A 261 -8.46 -11.99 -15.41
CA GLY A 261 -8.56 -10.83 -14.52
C GLY A 261 -7.69 -11.01 -13.28
N ASP A 262 -7.54 -9.94 -12.51
CA ASP A 262 -6.99 -10.06 -11.18
C ASP A 262 -7.90 -10.93 -10.29
N LEU A 263 -7.45 -11.25 -9.08
CA LEU A 263 -8.15 -12.18 -8.17
C LEU A 263 -9.57 -11.74 -7.80
N GLU A 264 -9.91 -10.47 -7.98
CA GLU A 264 -11.20 -9.90 -7.58
C GLU A 264 -12.09 -9.55 -8.77
N PHE A 265 -11.53 -9.27 -9.95
CA PHE A 265 -12.21 -8.62 -11.08
C PHE A 265 -13.54 -9.27 -11.44
N PHE A 266 -13.60 -10.58 -11.63
CA PHE A 266 -14.82 -11.27 -12.04
C PHE A 266 -15.92 -11.32 -10.96
N GLY A 267 -15.58 -10.95 -9.72
CA GLY A 267 -16.53 -10.76 -8.62
C GLY A 267 -16.98 -9.31 -8.41
N ARG A 268 -16.36 -8.36 -9.13
CA ARG A 268 -16.59 -6.92 -8.94
C ARG A 268 -17.74 -6.37 -9.79
N PRO A 269 -18.32 -5.23 -9.36
CA PRO A 269 -19.33 -4.53 -10.15
C PRO A 269 -18.86 -4.15 -11.57
N GLU A 270 -17.55 -3.86 -11.74
CA GLU A 270 -16.96 -3.51 -13.03
C GLU A 270 -17.13 -4.62 -14.07
N TRP A 271 -16.90 -5.89 -13.69
CA TRP A 271 -17.15 -7.02 -14.57
C TRP A 271 -18.64 -7.18 -14.90
N ILE A 272 -19.51 -7.03 -13.90
CA ILE A 272 -20.96 -7.14 -14.09
C ILE A 272 -21.42 -6.08 -15.09
N THR A 273 -20.98 -4.83 -14.91
CA THR A 273 -21.32 -3.72 -15.81
C THR A 273 -20.76 -3.95 -17.21
N LEU A 274 -19.52 -4.40 -17.35
CA LEU A 274 -18.93 -4.72 -18.64
C LEU A 274 -19.73 -5.81 -19.37
N ARG A 275 -19.98 -6.94 -18.70
CA ARG A 275 -20.74 -8.06 -19.25
C ARG A 275 -22.13 -7.62 -19.69
N ASP A 276 -22.86 -6.90 -18.86
CA ASP A 276 -24.26 -6.52 -19.10
C ASP A 276 -24.36 -5.41 -20.18
N THR A 277 -23.36 -4.52 -20.27
CA THR A 277 -23.29 -3.44 -21.27
C THR A 277 -23.01 -3.98 -22.68
N TYR A 278 -22.12 -4.96 -22.79
CA TYR A 278 -21.69 -5.50 -24.08
C TYR A 278 -22.31 -6.85 -24.41
N ASP A 279 -23.08 -7.43 -23.50
CA ASP A 279 -23.63 -8.80 -23.61
C ASP A 279 -22.54 -9.82 -23.97
N ILE A 280 -21.41 -9.72 -23.25
CA ILE A 280 -20.17 -10.45 -23.54
C ILE A 280 -19.95 -11.56 -22.52
N ASP A 281 -19.64 -12.76 -23.03
CA ASP A 281 -19.12 -13.85 -22.20
C ASP A 281 -17.97 -14.54 -22.92
N PHE A 282 -16.96 -14.93 -22.16
CA PHE A 282 -15.74 -15.56 -22.67
C PHE A 282 -15.85 -17.09 -22.58
N SER A 283 -15.06 -17.80 -23.44
CA SER A 283 -14.99 -19.26 -23.38
C SER A 283 -14.54 -19.76 -22.01
N GLU A 284 -13.60 -19.04 -21.40
CA GLU A 284 -13.08 -19.31 -20.07
C GLU A 284 -12.68 -17.99 -19.41
N ARG A 285 -12.82 -17.92 -18.07
CA ARG A 285 -12.42 -16.78 -17.25
C ARG A 285 -11.46 -17.28 -16.18
N LEU A 286 -10.21 -16.86 -16.27
CA LEU A 286 -9.15 -17.22 -15.34
C LEU A 286 -8.81 -16.05 -14.41
N THR A 287 -8.35 -16.36 -13.22
CA THR A 287 -7.88 -15.35 -12.25
C THR A 287 -6.41 -15.58 -11.95
N PHE A 288 -5.65 -14.49 -11.94
CA PHE A 288 -4.23 -14.49 -11.62
C PHE A 288 -3.90 -13.43 -10.58
N ASP A 289 -2.76 -13.58 -9.92
CA ASP A 289 -2.11 -12.41 -9.30
C ASP A 289 -1.82 -11.37 -10.40
N ALA A 290 -2.06 -10.10 -10.10
CA ALA A 290 -1.91 -9.01 -11.07
C ALA A 290 -0.50 -8.97 -11.72
N ALA A 291 0.54 -9.43 -11.02
CA ALA A 291 1.88 -9.50 -11.58
C ALA A 291 2.06 -10.64 -12.58
N LEU A 292 1.33 -11.75 -12.41
CA LEU A 292 1.43 -12.93 -13.28
C LEU A 292 0.50 -12.85 -14.50
N MET A 293 -0.57 -12.07 -14.40
CA MET A 293 -1.58 -11.92 -15.44
C MET A 293 -0.98 -11.43 -16.78
N TYR A 294 -0.07 -10.46 -16.73
CA TYR A 294 0.61 -9.95 -17.92
C TYR A 294 1.53 -11.00 -18.55
N SER A 295 2.24 -11.79 -17.75
CA SER A 295 3.06 -12.90 -18.25
C SER A 295 2.21 -13.99 -18.89
N ALA A 296 1.05 -14.31 -18.32
CA ALA A 296 0.14 -15.29 -18.89
C ALA A 296 -0.39 -14.86 -20.28
N LEU A 297 -0.60 -13.55 -20.49
CA LEU A 297 -0.97 -13.00 -21.80
C LEU A 297 0.20 -13.08 -22.81
N ASP A 298 1.40 -12.73 -22.40
CA ASP A 298 2.61 -12.79 -23.23
C ASP A 298 2.94 -14.23 -23.63
N ASP A 299 2.85 -15.17 -22.68
CA ASP A 299 3.01 -16.62 -22.89
C ASP A 299 1.87 -17.26 -23.70
N ARG A 300 0.88 -16.48 -24.14
CA ARG A 300 -0.28 -16.94 -24.91
C ARG A 300 -1.16 -17.97 -24.19
N GLN A 301 -1.18 -17.95 -22.86
CA GLN A 301 -2.06 -18.79 -22.04
C GLN A 301 -3.49 -18.24 -22.05
N VAL A 302 -3.63 -16.92 -22.25
CA VAL A 302 -4.91 -16.21 -22.37
C VAL A 302 -4.89 -15.27 -23.58
N ASP A 303 -6.06 -14.89 -24.11
CA ASP A 303 -6.19 -14.01 -25.27
C ASP A 303 -6.29 -12.52 -24.87
N LEU A 304 -6.91 -12.24 -23.74
CA LEU A 304 -7.05 -10.89 -23.22
C LEU A 304 -7.04 -10.87 -21.69
N ILE A 305 -6.67 -9.72 -21.14
CA ILE A 305 -6.62 -9.50 -19.69
C ILE A 305 -7.35 -8.22 -19.32
N THR A 306 -7.72 -8.11 -18.05
CA THR A 306 -7.96 -6.80 -17.46
C THR A 306 -6.62 -6.09 -17.25
N ALA A 307 -6.59 -4.81 -17.49
CA ALA A 307 -5.41 -3.97 -17.30
C ALA A 307 -5.82 -2.65 -16.66
N TYR A 308 -4.84 -1.93 -16.16
CA TYR A 308 -5.01 -0.53 -15.77
C TYR A 308 -4.35 0.35 -16.84
N THR A 309 -5.03 1.42 -17.26
CA THR A 309 -4.53 2.27 -18.35
C THR A 309 -3.20 2.95 -18.05
N SER A 310 -2.91 3.20 -16.77
CA SER A 310 -1.64 3.77 -16.30
C SER A 310 -0.56 2.73 -15.99
N ASP A 311 -0.83 1.43 -16.16
CA ASP A 311 0.14 0.36 -15.85
C ASP A 311 1.30 0.34 -16.86
N GLY A 312 2.52 0.50 -16.40
CA GLY A 312 3.73 0.49 -17.23
C GLY A 312 3.95 -0.81 -18.00
N ARG A 313 3.39 -1.93 -17.54
CA ARG A 313 3.45 -3.22 -18.21
C ARG A 313 2.68 -3.25 -19.53
N VAL A 314 1.70 -2.38 -19.72
CA VAL A 314 0.98 -2.22 -20.99
C VAL A 314 1.96 -1.86 -22.11
N ALA A 315 2.87 -0.94 -21.87
CA ALA A 315 3.91 -0.58 -22.82
C ALA A 315 5.01 -1.66 -22.92
N ALA A 316 5.43 -2.21 -21.79
CA ALA A 316 6.50 -3.22 -21.73
C ALA A 316 6.18 -4.51 -22.47
N PHE A 317 4.93 -4.95 -22.46
CA PHE A 317 4.45 -6.15 -23.16
C PHE A 317 3.81 -5.83 -24.52
N ASP A 318 3.95 -4.60 -25.01
CA ASP A 318 3.38 -4.12 -26.29
C ASP A 318 1.89 -4.48 -26.43
N LEU A 319 1.10 -4.15 -25.42
CA LEU A 319 -0.32 -4.44 -25.39
C LEU A 319 -1.16 -3.36 -26.06
N LYS A 320 -2.25 -3.78 -26.67
CA LYS A 320 -3.33 -2.93 -27.14
C LYS A 320 -4.39 -2.83 -26.05
N ILE A 321 -4.61 -1.64 -25.52
CA ILE A 321 -5.80 -1.34 -24.71
C ILE A 321 -6.98 -1.20 -25.66
N LEU A 322 -8.08 -1.88 -25.37
CA LEU A 322 -9.31 -1.80 -26.14
C LEU A 322 -10.14 -0.59 -25.72
N GLU A 323 -10.64 0.15 -26.71
CA GLU A 323 -11.53 1.26 -26.46
C GLU A 323 -12.89 0.77 -25.91
N ASP A 324 -13.49 1.56 -25.02
CA ASP A 324 -14.80 1.30 -24.38
C ASP A 324 -15.85 2.31 -24.88
N PRO A 325 -16.41 2.19 -26.11
CA PRO A 325 -17.32 3.17 -26.67
C PRO A 325 -18.66 3.24 -25.95
N ARG A 326 -19.05 2.23 -25.15
CA ARG A 326 -20.28 2.25 -24.35
C ARG A 326 -20.07 2.72 -22.91
N ASN A 327 -18.85 3.11 -22.54
CA ASN A 327 -18.50 3.59 -21.20
C ASN A 327 -18.93 2.62 -20.08
N ALA A 328 -18.66 1.33 -20.25
CA ALA A 328 -18.95 0.31 -19.24
C ALA A 328 -18.09 0.48 -17.99
N PHE A 329 -16.85 0.94 -18.16
CA PHE A 329 -15.97 1.25 -17.04
C PHE A 329 -16.23 2.65 -16.49
N LEU A 330 -16.19 2.78 -15.15
CA LEU A 330 -16.26 4.08 -14.48
C LEU A 330 -15.00 4.91 -14.83
N PRO A 331 -15.11 6.24 -14.90
CA PRO A 331 -13.93 7.10 -14.97
C PRO A 331 -13.16 7.06 -13.66
N TYR A 332 -11.83 7.01 -13.75
CA TYR A 332 -10.92 6.97 -12.61
C TYR A 332 -9.86 8.07 -12.76
N ASP A 333 -10.30 9.33 -12.82
CA ASP A 333 -9.39 10.47 -12.82
C ASP A 333 -8.58 10.51 -11.54
N GLY A 334 -7.26 10.62 -11.66
CA GLY A 334 -6.38 10.88 -10.52
C GLY A 334 -6.56 12.31 -10.03
N ILE A 335 -7.15 12.48 -8.86
CA ILE A 335 -7.41 13.79 -8.24
C ILE A 335 -6.57 13.97 -6.97
N LEU A 336 -6.11 15.20 -6.72
CA LEU A 336 -5.52 15.53 -5.44
C LEU A 336 -6.60 15.94 -4.44
N VAL A 337 -6.66 15.23 -3.32
CA VAL A 337 -7.58 15.55 -2.23
C VAL A 337 -6.78 16.04 -1.04
N ALA A 338 -7.08 17.26 -0.60
CA ALA A 338 -6.41 17.91 0.53
C ALA A 338 -7.30 17.98 1.77
N SER A 339 -6.70 17.86 2.95
CA SER A 339 -7.41 18.03 4.22
C SER A 339 -7.89 19.47 4.40
N HIS A 340 -8.94 19.63 5.20
CA HIS A 340 -9.48 20.96 5.52
C HIS A 340 -8.43 21.88 6.19
N SER A 341 -7.58 21.34 7.06
CA SER A 341 -6.58 22.15 7.75
C SER A 341 -5.46 22.61 6.82
N ALA A 342 -4.90 21.71 6.01
CA ALA A 342 -3.81 22.01 5.09
C ALA A 342 -4.25 22.95 3.97
N SER A 343 -5.50 22.84 3.49
CA SER A 343 -6.04 23.71 2.45
C SER A 343 -6.10 25.20 2.81
N LYS A 344 -5.99 25.54 4.11
CA LYS A 344 -5.91 26.93 4.56
C LYS A 344 -4.53 27.57 4.31
N ASN A 345 -3.51 26.77 4.01
CA ASN A 345 -2.19 27.30 3.70
C ASN A 345 -2.12 27.67 2.19
N PRO A 346 -1.97 28.97 1.87
CA PRO A 346 -2.02 29.41 0.46
C PRO A 346 -0.81 28.95 -0.35
N THR A 347 0.35 28.77 0.26
CA THR A 347 1.55 28.27 -0.42
C THR A 347 1.40 26.79 -0.76
N PHE A 348 0.93 25.98 0.19
CA PHE A 348 0.60 24.58 -0.02
C PHE A 348 -0.38 24.41 -1.19
N MET A 349 -1.51 25.11 -1.15
CA MET A 349 -2.52 25.05 -2.23
C MET A 349 -2.01 25.51 -3.58
N ARG A 350 -1.12 26.50 -3.63
CA ARG A 350 -0.50 26.96 -4.87
C ARG A 350 0.38 25.87 -5.49
N ILE A 351 1.18 25.17 -4.68
CA ILE A 351 2.02 24.06 -5.12
C ILE A 351 1.16 22.92 -5.67
N LEU A 352 0.11 22.53 -4.97
CA LEU A 352 -0.76 21.46 -5.45
C LEU A 352 -1.45 21.84 -6.77
N LYS A 353 -1.91 23.10 -6.88
CA LYS A 353 -2.58 23.60 -8.09
C LYS A 353 -1.65 23.69 -9.30
N SER A 354 -0.34 23.88 -9.13
CA SER A 354 0.59 23.87 -10.27
C SER A 354 0.74 22.49 -10.90
N LEU A 355 0.39 21.42 -10.20
CA LEU A 355 0.44 20.06 -10.72
C LEU A 355 -0.85 19.62 -11.46
N ILE A 356 -1.93 20.42 -11.35
CA ILE A 356 -3.22 20.07 -11.94
C ILE A 356 -3.16 20.14 -13.47
N GLY A 357 -3.55 19.01 -14.11
CA GLY A 357 -3.54 18.86 -15.56
C GLY A 357 -2.15 18.68 -16.19
N GLN A 358 -1.10 18.51 -15.38
CA GLN A 358 0.28 18.49 -15.87
C GLN A 358 0.82 17.09 -16.19
N ILE A 359 0.12 16.03 -15.79
CA ILE A 359 0.59 14.65 -16.00
C ILE A 359 -0.39 13.93 -16.93
N SER A 360 0.05 13.60 -18.13
CA SER A 360 -0.73 12.81 -19.07
C SER A 360 -0.75 11.31 -18.71
N ASP A 361 -1.67 10.55 -19.33
CA ASP A 361 -1.71 9.08 -19.21
C ASP A 361 -0.38 8.43 -19.65
N GLU A 362 0.28 9.01 -20.68
CA GLU A 362 1.55 8.50 -21.20
C GLU A 362 2.69 8.73 -20.22
N GLU A 363 2.77 9.93 -19.64
CA GLU A 363 3.80 10.27 -18.65
C GLU A 363 3.65 9.43 -17.39
N MET A 364 2.41 9.22 -16.90
CA MET A 364 2.18 8.38 -15.73
C MET A 364 2.52 6.92 -16.00
N ARG A 365 2.18 6.41 -17.18
CA ARG A 365 2.53 5.05 -17.62
C ARG A 365 4.04 4.85 -17.69
N GLU A 366 4.76 5.83 -18.22
CA GLU A 366 6.22 5.80 -18.28
C GLU A 366 6.86 5.85 -16.90
N ALA A 367 6.36 6.72 -16.01
CA ALA A 367 6.82 6.75 -14.62
C ALA A 367 6.61 5.41 -13.89
N ASN A 368 5.44 4.78 -14.09
CA ASN A 368 5.19 3.43 -13.56
C ASN A 368 6.11 2.37 -14.19
N ARG A 369 6.40 2.47 -15.51
CA ARG A 369 7.30 1.57 -16.21
C ARG A 369 8.72 1.59 -15.64
N ILE A 370 9.25 2.78 -15.34
CA ILE A 370 10.58 2.95 -14.73
C ILE A 370 10.71 2.08 -13.48
N VAL A 371 9.68 2.03 -12.65
CA VAL A 371 9.70 1.29 -11.37
C VAL A 371 9.34 -0.19 -11.57
N ASP A 372 8.19 -0.47 -12.18
CA ASP A 372 7.59 -1.81 -12.20
C ASP A 372 8.24 -2.75 -13.21
N VAL A 373 8.90 -2.20 -14.24
CA VAL A 373 9.49 -2.96 -15.35
C VAL A 373 11.00 -2.83 -15.37
N ASP A 374 11.54 -1.61 -15.36
CA ASP A 374 12.97 -1.36 -15.50
C ASP A 374 13.74 -1.53 -14.18
N GLY A 375 13.02 -1.67 -13.04
CA GLY A 375 13.64 -1.84 -11.73
C GLY A 375 14.30 -0.57 -11.19
N GLY A 376 13.92 0.60 -11.72
CA GLY A 376 14.30 1.90 -11.19
C GLY A 376 13.68 2.19 -9.83
N SER A 377 14.17 3.22 -9.17
CA SER A 377 13.62 3.65 -7.89
C SER A 377 12.39 4.57 -8.08
N ILE A 378 11.58 4.70 -7.03
CA ILE A 378 10.50 5.70 -6.99
C ILE A 378 11.05 7.10 -7.30
N MET A 379 12.26 7.43 -6.81
CA MET A 379 12.87 8.74 -7.06
C MET A 379 13.28 8.96 -8.53
N ASP A 380 13.63 7.89 -9.26
CA ASP A 380 13.90 7.99 -10.71
C ASP A 380 12.61 8.34 -11.47
N ALA A 381 11.48 7.72 -11.10
CA ALA A 381 10.18 8.04 -11.66
C ALA A 381 9.70 9.46 -11.29
N VAL A 382 9.95 9.91 -10.06
CA VAL A 382 9.68 11.30 -9.62
C VAL A 382 10.49 12.29 -10.44
N ALA A 383 11.79 12.05 -10.61
CA ALA A 383 12.66 12.92 -11.41
C ALA A 383 12.22 12.98 -12.88
N TYR A 384 11.76 11.85 -13.43
CA TYR A 384 11.15 11.82 -14.75
C TYR A 384 9.92 12.73 -14.84
N LEU A 385 8.95 12.59 -13.92
CA LEU A 385 7.74 13.43 -13.91
C LEU A 385 8.06 14.91 -13.72
N GLN A 386 8.99 15.27 -12.82
CA GLN A 386 9.44 16.65 -12.66
C GLN A 386 9.98 17.21 -13.98
N SER A 387 10.79 16.45 -14.70
CA SER A 387 11.33 16.88 -16.01
C SER A 387 10.28 16.96 -17.12
N ALA A 388 9.14 16.31 -16.99
CA ALA A 388 8.04 16.34 -17.95
C ALA A 388 7.06 17.51 -17.69
N ILE A 389 6.99 17.98 -16.44
CA ILE A 389 6.12 19.09 -16.01
C ILE A 389 6.76 20.46 -16.26
N ASP A 390 8.12 20.56 -16.23
CA ASP A 390 8.90 21.78 -16.53
C ASP A 390 8.84 22.13 -18.04
#